data_7eaaf0bebccbeab236d338dac111c3a5
#
_entry.id   7eaaf0bebccbeab236d338dac111c3a5
#
_cell.length_a   1.000
_cell.length_b   1.000
_cell.length_c   1.000
_cell.angle_alpha   90.00
_cell.angle_beta   90.00
_cell.angle_gamma   90.00
#
_symmetry.space_group_name_H-M   'P 1'
#
loop_
_entity.id
_entity.type
_entity.pdbx_description
1 polymer ?
#
loop_
_entity_poly.entity_id
_entity_poly.type
_entity_poly.pdbx_seq_one_letter_code
_entity_poly.pdbx_strand_id
1 'polypeptide(L)'
;MKKLILLYLFCLCVGFSSLSEAGKALTIIPTTKQAVIFTFGGLQNAQTVADVLQRMDEEKLRGTFFVTERELRENQGTIRLIKNHGQEIGIGLRPGDAPTRDAVKGQLERIRTRLQKEYGVTPTVVRQMYGPSSTIVEDVAREMNLTLVGQTRNVVLTRLKDAMSTDEIMNAVFKKWDFSLGRGQILYFRLDFLSDPTLIGKVMTRIHKEKVDVNTYRTFQDQPEANPRNDSSYEVLSVSDVLRDTAKRWTYPVPKERIPEALQPGTIAYPVDQHNFSKVFLSHYIGAPQVDDKDRMYGLDQDVIRKADKSGVIKTAPERTIFLTFDDWGTDNTINQLLYVLRKHKVPATFFIITRYMPSNPNLLRAIAEEGHTIGSHTDLHAAMAFRDKKGKIVESQNPEAYAENVAEAYRKLAETVGDVKVGGRYSLSRLFRPPTLAISENGAKALFNTGYTYLVSGYESTEDYAAHSLSQLVGAIKAGIYTPRQRVRKGSIIMHMSGTARFTPQALDIVLTQNELLREDDPRKFKVGYLTDYLVPGYDQMK
;
A
#
# COMPACT_ATOMS: atom_id res chain seq x y z
N MET A 1 4.76 -4.73 -64.87
CA MET A 1 5.83 -4.19 -64.00
C MET A 1 5.17 -3.36 -62.90
N LYS A 2 4.90 -3.95 -61.77
CA LYS A 2 4.54 -3.23 -60.54
C LYS A 2 5.46 -3.74 -59.46
N LYS A 3 6.35 -2.85 -58.95
CA LYS A 3 7.32 -3.13 -57.93
C LYS A 3 6.60 -3.23 -56.58
N LEU A 4 6.71 -4.39 -55.96
CA LEU A 4 6.31 -4.63 -54.56
C LEU A 4 7.41 -4.04 -53.67
N ILE A 5 7.08 -2.98 -52.92
CA ILE A 5 7.95 -2.44 -51.89
C ILE A 5 7.60 -3.18 -50.58
N LEU A 6 8.50 -4.07 -50.18
CA LEU A 6 8.43 -4.74 -48.87
C LEU A 6 8.95 -3.78 -47.82
N LEU A 7 8.06 -3.24 -47.00
CA LEU A 7 8.41 -2.40 -45.85
C LEU A 7 8.75 -3.33 -44.70
N TYR A 8 10.04 -3.52 -44.41
CA TYR A 8 10.52 -4.14 -43.17
C TYR A 8 10.26 -3.17 -42.00
N LEU A 9 9.23 -3.43 -41.22
CA LEU A 9 9.08 -2.81 -39.92
C LEU A 9 10.08 -3.46 -38.96
N PHE A 10 11.20 -2.80 -38.74
CA PHE A 10 12.13 -3.10 -37.66
C PHE A 10 11.43 -2.69 -36.36
N CYS A 11 10.79 -3.63 -35.67
CA CYS A 11 10.46 -3.45 -34.26
C CYS A 11 11.79 -3.34 -33.50
N LEU A 12 12.24 -2.13 -33.26
CA LEU A 12 13.19 -1.85 -32.19
C LEU A 12 12.49 -2.20 -30.86
N CYS A 13 12.69 -3.44 -30.42
CA CYS A 13 12.60 -3.76 -29.01
C CYS A 13 13.68 -2.94 -28.31
N VAL A 14 13.33 -1.72 -27.93
CA VAL A 14 14.08 -1.00 -26.91
C VAL A 14 13.89 -1.82 -25.64
N GLY A 15 14.83 -2.71 -25.37
CA GLY A 15 14.99 -3.30 -24.08
C GLY A 15 15.11 -2.16 -23.07
N PHE A 16 14.04 -1.90 -22.35
CA PHE A 16 14.13 -1.18 -21.10
C PHE A 16 14.97 -2.05 -20.16
N SER A 17 16.29 -1.93 -20.30
CA SER A 17 17.18 -2.29 -19.21
C SER A 17 16.67 -1.50 -18.01
N SER A 18 16.22 -2.21 -16.99
CA SER A 18 15.93 -1.69 -15.66
C SER A 18 17.23 -1.15 -15.05
N LEU A 19 17.64 0.01 -15.51
CA LEU A 19 18.46 0.88 -14.70
C LEU A 19 17.57 1.18 -13.48
N SER A 20 17.94 0.61 -12.34
CA SER A 20 17.44 1.07 -11.05
C SER A 20 17.33 2.59 -11.15
N GLU A 21 16.23 3.18 -10.68
CA GLU A 21 16.04 4.64 -10.63
C GLU A 21 17.05 5.36 -9.71
N ALA A 22 18.26 4.81 -9.61
CA ALA A 22 19.39 5.35 -8.89
C ALA A 22 19.77 6.70 -9.51
N GLY A 23 19.27 7.77 -8.90
CA GLY A 23 19.56 9.15 -9.31
C GLY A 23 18.34 10.07 -9.28
N LYS A 24 17.13 9.60 -9.51
CA LYS A 24 15.93 10.44 -9.39
C LYS A 24 15.65 10.87 -7.96
N ALA A 25 15.04 12.04 -7.80
CA ALA A 25 14.64 12.52 -6.48
C ALA A 25 13.63 11.56 -5.83
N LEU A 26 13.92 11.10 -4.62
CA LEU A 26 13.03 10.24 -3.85
C LEU A 26 11.77 11.03 -3.43
N THR A 27 10.63 10.71 -4.01
CA THR A 27 9.34 11.28 -3.61
C THR A 27 8.66 10.47 -2.52
N ILE A 28 9.01 9.20 -2.40
CA ILE A 28 8.68 8.28 -1.31
C ILE A 28 9.91 7.41 -1.06
N ILE A 29 10.19 7.04 0.19
CA ILE A 29 11.27 6.11 0.49
C ILE A 29 10.69 4.69 0.50
N PRO A 30 11.19 3.75 -0.33
CA PRO A 30 10.78 2.35 -0.27
C PRO A 30 11.20 1.72 1.07
N THR A 31 10.24 1.60 1.99
CA THR A 31 10.45 1.07 3.35
C THR A 31 9.17 0.52 3.95
N THR A 32 9.28 -0.54 4.74
CA THR A 32 8.18 -1.06 5.56
C THR A 32 8.20 -0.53 6.99
N LYS A 33 9.16 0.36 7.30
CA LYS A 33 9.21 1.04 8.60
C LYS A 33 7.95 1.90 8.80
N GLN A 34 7.36 1.84 9.98
CA GLN A 34 6.18 2.62 10.37
C GLN A 34 6.57 4.08 10.64
N ALA A 35 6.99 4.79 9.59
CA ALA A 35 7.48 6.15 9.68
C ALA A 35 7.05 7.02 8.51
N VAL A 36 6.76 8.29 8.81
CA VAL A 36 6.55 9.39 7.87
C VAL A 36 7.73 10.34 7.99
N ILE A 37 8.09 11.02 6.92
CA ILE A 37 9.25 11.90 6.88
C ILE A 37 8.78 13.35 6.76
N PHE A 38 9.14 14.20 7.74
CA PHE A 38 8.93 15.63 7.65
C PHE A 38 10.22 16.32 7.23
N THR A 39 10.12 17.14 6.20
CA THR A 39 11.23 17.89 5.65
C THR A 39 10.90 19.39 5.59
N PHE A 40 11.90 20.23 5.85
CA PHE A 40 11.73 21.66 6.04
C PHE A 40 12.72 22.45 5.19
N GLY A 41 12.30 23.63 4.72
CA GLY A 41 13.17 24.59 4.06
C GLY A 41 12.61 25.99 4.14
N GLY A 42 13.38 27.00 3.68
CA GLY A 42 13.03 28.40 3.85
C GLY A 42 13.25 28.87 5.28
N LEU A 43 14.51 28.79 5.75
CA LEU A 43 14.89 29.01 7.15
C LEU A 43 15.12 30.50 7.50
N GLN A 44 14.61 31.43 6.70
CA GLN A 44 14.83 32.86 6.86
C GLN A 44 14.07 33.46 8.05
N ASN A 45 12.90 32.91 8.37
CA ASN A 45 12.12 33.35 9.52
C ASN A 45 12.51 32.56 10.77
N ALA A 46 13.39 33.14 11.60
CA ALA A 46 13.89 32.50 12.82
C ALA A 46 12.78 32.22 13.86
N GLN A 47 11.74 33.05 13.93
CA GLN A 47 10.61 32.85 14.85
C GLN A 47 9.78 31.61 14.45
N THR A 48 9.50 31.44 13.15
CA THR A 48 8.81 30.25 12.65
C THR A 48 9.63 28.99 12.89
N VAL A 49 10.95 29.03 12.66
CA VAL A 49 11.82 27.89 12.92
C VAL A 49 11.81 27.53 14.41
N ALA A 50 11.88 28.51 15.30
CA ALA A 50 11.86 28.28 16.75
C ALA A 50 10.52 27.65 17.21
N ASP A 51 9.37 28.16 16.74
CA ASP A 51 8.04 27.56 17.04
C ASP A 51 7.95 26.11 16.56
N VAL A 52 8.41 25.83 15.33
CA VAL A 52 8.42 24.47 14.79
C VAL A 52 9.30 23.54 15.61
N LEU A 53 10.51 23.94 15.97
CA LEU A 53 11.45 23.14 16.75
C LEU A 53 10.91 22.85 18.15
N GLN A 54 10.33 23.86 18.82
CA GLN A 54 9.70 23.66 20.13
C GLN A 54 8.59 22.58 20.06
N ARG A 55 7.71 22.67 19.06
CA ARG A 55 6.63 21.65 18.88
C ARG A 55 7.19 20.28 18.54
N MET A 56 8.26 20.22 17.74
CA MET A 56 8.93 18.94 17.45
C MET A 56 9.49 18.29 18.71
N ASP A 57 10.06 19.05 19.64
CA ASP A 57 10.54 18.53 20.90
C ASP A 57 9.39 18.04 21.79
N GLU A 58 8.31 18.83 21.91
CA GLU A 58 7.11 18.49 22.68
C GLU A 58 6.49 17.18 22.20
N GLU A 59 6.43 16.98 20.88
CA GLU A 59 5.83 15.80 20.23
C GLU A 59 6.86 14.68 19.92
N LYS A 60 8.15 14.88 20.27
CA LYS A 60 9.28 13.95 20.00
C LYS A 60 9.45 13.62 18.51
N LEU A 61 9.29 14.61 17.65
CA LEU A 61 9.43 14.46 16.20
C LEU A 61 10.88 14.69 15.77
N ARG A 62 11.28 13.97 14.74
CA ARG A 62 12.56 14.18 14.06
C ARG A 62 12.30 14.52 12.59
N GLY A 63 13.04 15.50 12.07
CA GLY A 63 12.88 15.95 10.69
C GLY A 63 14.20 16.35 10.04
N THR A 64 14.12 16.68 8.76
CA THR A 64 15.28 17.08 7.95
C THR A 64 15.11 18.51 7.49
N PHE A 65 16.05 19.37 7.83
CA PHE A 65 16.08 20.80 7.45
C PHE A 65 17.09 21.03 6.35
N PHE A 66 16.64 21.52 5.20
CA PHE A 66 17.51 21.79 4.05
C PHE A 66 18.03 23.22 4.09
N VAL A 67 19.35 23.36 4.22
CA VAL A 67 20.06 24.64 4.35
C VAL A 67 20.67 25.03 3.01
N THR A 68 20.35 26.22 2.53
CA THR A 68 20.90 26.79 1.30
C THR A 68 22.20 27.60 1.56
N GLU A 69 22.95 27.87 0.49
CA GLU A 69 24.16 28.71 0.57
C GLU A 69 23.87 30.13 1.07
N ARG A 70 22.68 30.67 0.76
CA ARG A 70 22.21 31.95 1.27
C ARG A 70 21.99 31.91 2.77
N GLU A 71 21.28 30.91 3.27
CA GLU A 71 20.98 30.75 4.69
C GLU A 71 22.24 30.51 5.53
N LEU A 72 23.27 29.84 4.97
CA LEU A 72 24.58 29.74 5.61
C LEU A 72 25.24 31.09 5.83
N ARG A 73 24.97 32.10 4.99
CA ARG A 73 25.49 33.45 5.17
C ARG A 73 24.66 34.30 6.13
N GLU A 74 23.33 34.19 6.01
CA GLU A 74 22.38 35.14 6.60
C GLU A 74 21.71 34.61 7.89
N ASN A 75 21.63 33.28 8.09
CA ASN A 75 20.82 32.67 9.15
C ASN A 75 21.60 31.69 10.06
N GLN A 76 22.86 32.03 10.37
CA GLN A 76 23.77 31.16 11.15
C GLN A 76 23.19 30.75 12.52
N GLY A 77 22.51 31.68 13.23
CA GLY A 77 21.88 31.41 14.51
C GLY A 77 20.77 30.36 14.41
N THR A 78 19.93 30.45 13.36
CA THR A 78 18.86 29.49 13.08
C THR A 78 19.42 28.08 12.79
N ILE A 79 20.53 27.99 12.05
CA ILE A 79 21.16 26.69 11.75
C ILE A 79 21.71 26.05 13.03
N ARG A 80 22.33 26.84 13.92
CA ARG A 80 22.79 26.35 15.24
C ARG A 80 21.63 25.88 16.09
N LEU A 81 20.50 26.60 16.08
CA LEU A 81 19.30 26.22 16.80
C LEU A 81 18.78 24.86 16.31
N ILE A 82 18.64 24.65 14.99
CA ILE A 82 18.22 23.36 14.40
C ILE A 82 19.13 22.22 14.85
N LYS A 83 20.45 22.43 14.81
CA LYS A 83 21.44 21.44 15.26
C LYS A 83 21.27 21.12 16.75
N ASN A 84 21.09 22.14 17.59
CA ASN A 84 20.99 21.98 19.06
C ASN A 84 19.72 21.21 19.45
N HIS A 85 18.64 21.30 18.66
CA HIS A 85 17.44 20.47 18.81
C HIS A 85 17.59 19.06 18.20
N GLY A 86 18.80 18.66 17.79
CA GLY A 86 19.10 17.31 17.31
C GLY A 86 18.46 16.96 15.97
N GLN A 87 18.01 17.95 15.21
CA GLN A 87 17.37 17.72 13.91
C GLN A 87 18.42 17.48 12.81
N GLU A 88 18.04 16.72 11.76
CA GLU A 88 18.91 16.49 10.62
C GLU A 88 19.06 17.74 9.76
N ILE A 89 20.29 18.04 9.31
CA ILE A 89 20.60 19.11 8.38
C ILE A 89 21.05 18.51 7.06
N GLY A 90 20.30 18.82 5.98
CA GLY A 90 20.60 18.47 4.60
C GLY A 90 20.99 19.69 3.76
N ILE A 91 21.41 19.47 2.53
CA ILE A 91 21.76 20.53 1.59
C ILE A 91 20.53 21.00 0.82
N GLY A 92 20.23 22.30 0.87
CA GLY A 92 19.26 22.98 0.01
C GLY A 92 19.94 23.52 -1.24
N LEU A 93 19.76 22.86 -2.38
CA LEU A 93 20.37 23.26 -3.64
C LEU A 93 19.49 24.23 -4.41
N ARG A 94 20.08 25.30 -4.94
CA ARG A 94 19.46 26.26 -5.88
C ARG A 94 20.32 26.34 -7.15
N PRO A 95 20.10 25.46 -8.14
CA PRO A 95 21.02 25.31 -9.26
C PRO A 95 20.98 26.45 -10.29
N GLY A 96 20.01 27.39 -10.20
CA GLY A 96 19.76 28.41 -11.23
C GLY A 96 18.93 27.85 -12.40
N ASP A 97 18.63 28.72 -13.38
CA ASP A 97 17.73 28.40 -14.50
C ASP A 97 18.39 27.50 -15.56
N ALA A 98 19.72 27.60 -15.71
CA ALA A 98 20.51 26.80 -16.65
C ALA A 98 21.72 26.16 -15.93
N PRO A 99 21.49 25.11 -15.13
CA PRO A 99 22.58 24.56 -14.34
C PRO A 99 23.59 23.81 -15.20
N THR A 100 24.88 24.09 -14.96
CA THR A 100 25.98 23.27 -15.47
C THR A 100 26.43 22.27 -14.39
N ARG A 101 27.04 21.14 -14.82
CA ARG A 101 27.56 20.12 -13.90
C ARG A 101 28.55 20.72 -12.87
N ASP A 102 29.49 21.52 -13.33
CA ASP A 102 30.51 22.12 -12.46
C ASP A 102 29.92 23.15 -11.49
N ALA A 103 28.94 23.94 -11.92
CA ALA A 103 28.24 24.89 -11.05
C ALA A 103 27.46 24.16 -9.94
N VAL A 104 26.74 23.08 -10.28
CA VAL A 104 25.98 22.24 -9.31
C VAL A 104 26.95 21.58 -8.33
N LYS A 105 28.02 20.94 -8.83
CA LYS A 105 29.03 20.28 -8.01
C LYS A 105 29.71 21.26 -7.06
N GLY A 106 30.18 22.40 -7.60
CA GLY A 106 30.83 23.42 -6.80
C GLY A 106 29.90 24.00 -5.71
N GLN A 107 28.60 24.20 -6.00
CA GLN A 107 27.65 24.66 -4.99
C GLN A 107 27.46 23.61 -3.87
N LEU A 108 27.30 22.33 -4.21
CA LEU A 108 27.18 21.25 -3.24
C LEU A 108 28.42 21.12 -2.36
N GLU A 109 29.63 21.23 -2.95
CA GLU A 109 30.89 21.17 -2.22
C GLU A 109 31.06 22.34 -1.25
N ARG A 110 30.75 23.59 -1.69
CA ARG A 110 30.81 24.75 -0.81
C ARG A 110 29.87 24.63 0.39
N ILE A 111 28.61 24.23 0.17
CA ILE A 111 27.64 24.08 1.24
C ILE A 111 28.09 22.97 2.21
N ARG A 112 28.50 21.81 1.67
CA ARG A 112 28.97 20.65 2.45
C ARG A 112 30.18 21.02 3.32
N THR A 113 31.17 21.68 2.73
CA THR A 113 32.40 22.11 3.43
C THR A 113 32.08 23.10 4.56
N ARG A 114 31.20 24.07 4.30
CA ARG A 114 30.80 25.04 5.33
C ARG A 114 30.00 24.37 6.47
N LEU A 115 29.03 23.49 6.16
CA LEU A 115 28.29 22.76 7.17
C LEU A 115 29.21 21.92 8.05
N GLN A 116 30.21 21.26 7.46
CA GLN A 116 31.20 20.50 8.19
C GLN A 116 32.09 21.38 9.07
N LYS A 117 32.63 22.46 8.51
CA LYS A 117 33.60 23.35 9.21
C LYS A 117 32.93 24.18 10.31
N GLU A 118 31.75 24.76 10.03
CA GLU A 118 31.11 25.73 10.93
C GLU A 118 30.18 25.07 11.95
N TYR A 119 29.63 23.88 11.61
CA TYR A 119 28.62 23.21 12.44
C TYR A 119 28.97 21.76 12.79
N GLY A 120 30.04 21.18 12.22
CA GLY A 120 30.41 19.77 12.45
C GLY A 120 29.37 18.79 11.86
N VAL A 121 28.65 19.19 10.79
CA VAL A 121 27.61 18.41 10.14
C VAL A 121 28.10 17.93 8.78
N THR A 122 28.05 16.62 8.54
CA THR A 122 28.33 16.03 7.20
C THR A 122 26.99 15.58 6.58
N PRO A 123 26.38 16.41 5.72
CA PRO A 123 25.09 16.06 5.11
C PRO A 123 25.25 14.90 4.13
N THR A 124 24.27 13.99 4.15
CA THR A 124 24.15 12.85 3.23
C THR A 124 22.96 13.01 2.29
N VAL A 125 22.12 14.01 2.53
CA VAL A 125 20.90 14.27 1.79
C VAL A 125 20.91 15.65 1.17
N VAL A 126 20.35 15.75 -0.02
CA VAL A 126 20.21 17.02 -0.76
C VAL A 126 18.80 17.15 -1.31
N ARG A 127 18.28 18.38 -1.38
CA ARG A 127 17.01 18.70 -2.02
C ARG A 127 17.21 19.87 -2.97
N GLN A 128 16.70 19.77 -4.18
CA GLN A 128 16.50 20.94 -5.04
C GLN A 128 15.30 21.72 -4.51
N MET A 129 15.52 22.99 -4.14
CA MET A 129 14.55 23.79 -3.40
C MET A 129 13.37 24.29 -4.25
N TYR A 130 13.57 24.46 -5.55
CA TYR A 130 12.58 24.97 -6.49
C TYR A 130 12.59 24.15 -7.79
N GLY A 131 11.41 23.98 -8.38
CA GLY A 131 11.22 23.23 -9.61
C GLY A 131 11.50 21.72 -9.49
N PRO A 132 11.29 20.98 -10.57
CA PRO A 132 11.69 19.57 -10.66
C PRO A 132 13.21 19.45 -10.74
N SER A 133 13.77 18.35 -10.22
CA SER A 133 15.20 18.06 -10.40
C SER A 133 15.51 17.84 -11.89
N SER A 134 16.66 18.34 -12.32
CA SER A 134 17.21 18.07 -13.64
C SER A 134 18.12 16.83 -13.60
N THR A 135 18.31 16.18 -14.74
CA THR A 135 19.25 15.05 -14.89
C THR A 135 20.65 15.41 -14.40
N ILE A 136 21.09 16.64 -14.63
CA ILE A 136 22.40 17.14 -14.14
C ILE A 136 22.47 17.09 -12.62
N VAL A 137 21.42 17.57 -11.93
CA VAL A 137 21.36 17.54 -10.46
C VAL A 137 21.32 16.11 -9.93
N GLU A 138 20.55 15.25 -10.58
CA GLU A 138 20.44 13.83 -10.23
C GLU A 138 21.79 13.10 -10.36
N ASP A 139 22.49 13.32 -11.45
CA ASP A 139 23.80 12.73 -11.72
C ASP A 139 24.88 13.21 -10.76
N VAL A 140 24.95 14.51 -10.52
CA VAL A 140 25.95 15.09 -9.60
C VAL A 140 25.69 14.67 -8.15
N ALA A 141 24.43 14.63 -7.71
CA ALA A 141 24.08 14.14 -6.37
C ALA A 141 24.54 12.69 -6.18
N ARG A 142 24.29 11.82 -7.18
CA ARG A 142 24.72 10.42 -7.18
C ARG A 142 26.25 10.29 -7.13
N GLU A 143 26.98 11.04 -7.97
CA GLU A 143 28.44 11.06 -7.99
C GLU A 143 29.04 11.44 -6.63
N MET A 144 28.40 12.38 -5.94
CA MET A 144 28.84 12.86 -4.63
C MET A 144 28.34 12.01 -3.46
N ASN A 145 27.70 10.86 -3.73
CA ASN A 145 27.06 9.99 -2.75
C ASN A 145 26.04 10.73 -1.85
N LEU A 146 25.27 11.64 -2.46
CA LEU A 146 24.18 12.34 -1.80
C LEU A 146 22.84 11.76 -2.27
N THR A 147 21.94 11.49 -1.32
CA THR A 147 20.57 11.10 -1.66
C THR A 147 19.75 12.34 -2.03
N LEU A 148 19.27 12.38 -3.26
CA LEU A 148 18.39 13.47 -3.72
C LEU A 148 16.97 13.22 -3.24
N VAL A 149 16.40 14.17 -2.49
CA VAL A 149 15.10 14.07 -1.82
C VAL A 149 14.09 15.01 -2.48
N GLY A 150 12.97 14.44 -2.91
CA GLY A 150 11.78 15.17 -3.36
C GLY A 150 10.73 15.27 -2.26
N GLN A 151 9.46 15.18 -2.62
CA GLN A 151 8.34 15.07 -1.69
C GLN A 151 7.20 14.27 -2.30
N THR A 152 6.47 13.55 -1.44
CA THR A 152 5.15 13.01 -1.77
C THR A 152 4.12 14.13 -1.78
N ARG A 153 4.26 15.07 -0.82
CA ARG A 153 3.27 16.14 -0.63
C ARG A 153 3.94 17.45 -0.19
N ASN A 154 3.56 18.54 -0.84
CA ASN A 154 3.91 19.90 -0.39
C ASN A 154 2.78 20.42 0.51
N VAL A 155 3.13 20.80 1.74
CA VAL A 155 2.16 21.33 2.71
C VAL A 155 1.83 22.80 2.45
N VAL A 156 2.79 23.56 1.91
CA VAL A 156 2.62 24.99 1.64
C VAL A 156 2.50 25.22 0.14
N LEU A 157 1.27 25.40 -0.35
CA LEU A 157 0.98 25.69 -1.74
C LEU A 157 1.01 27.21 -2.00
N THR A 158 1.43 27.64 -3.19
CA THR A 158 1.56 29.07 -3.54
C THR A 158 0.29 29.89 -3.28
N ARG A 159 -0.89 29.29 -3.53
CA ARG A 159 -2.19 29.94 -3.27
C ARG A 159 -2.54 30.14 -1.79
N LEU A 160 -1.74 29.57 -0.88
CA LEU A 160 -1.97 29.65 0.57
C LEU A 160 -1.12 30.73 1.26
N LYS A 161 -0.53 31.65 0.48
CA LYS A 161 0.33 32.70 1.04
C LYS A 161 -0.36 33.54 2.12
N ASP A 162 -1.64 33.82 1.93
CA ASP A 162 -2.46 34.63 2.83
C ASP A 162 -3.37 33.78 3.73
N ALA A 163 -3.09 32.48 3.87
CA ALA A 163 -3.88 31.62 4.75
C ALA A 163 -3.78 32.06 6.20
N MET A 164 -4.93 32.10 6.88
CA MET A 164 -5.08 32.58 8.26
C MET A 164 -5.40 31.46 9.25
N SER A 165 -5.68 30.26 8.77
CA SER A 165 -6.09 29.15 9.63
C SER A 165 -5.49 27.82 9.21
N THR A 166 -5.39 26.90 10.17
CA THR A 166 -4.98 25.52 9.89
C THR A 166 -5.99 24.80 9.01
N ASP A 167 -7.28 25.11 9.09
CA ASP A 167 -8.33 24.50 8.27
C ASP A 167 -8.14 24.79 6.78
N GLU A 168 -7.82 26.04 6.42
CA GLU A 168 -7.55 26.40 5.03
C GLU A 168 -6.40 25.57 4.46
N ILE A 169 -5.31 25.41 5.22
CA ILE A 169 -4.16 24.64 4.76
C ILE A 169 -4.49 23.15 4.70
N MET A 170 -5.10 22.57 5.73
CA MET A 170 -5.47 21.15 5.76
C MET A 170 -6.41 20.79 4.61
N ASN A 171 -7.46 21.59 4.37
CA ASN A 171 -8.42 21.36 3.29
C ASN A 171 -7.81 21.54 1.89
N ALA A 172 -6.79 22.38 1.74
CA ALA A 172 -6.09 22.57 0.48
C ALA A 172 -5.10 21.45 0.17
N VAL A 173 -4.47 20.86 1.20
CA VAL A 173 -3.42 19.86 1.10
C VAL A 173 -3.98 18.43 1.08
N PHE A 174 -5.02 18.16 1.88
CA PHE A 174 -5.61 16.83 2.02
C PHE A 174 -7.01 16.78 1.41
N LYS A 175 -7.26 15.76 0.60
CA LYS A 175 -8.59 15.46 0.06
C LYS A 175 -9.43 14.72 1.10
N LYS A 176 -10.76 14.69 0.90
CA LYS A 176 -11.70 13.97 1.76
C LYS A 176 -11.31 12.52 2.06
N TRP A 177 -10.64 11.85 1.10
CA TRP A 177 -10.26 10.44 1.18
C TRP A 177 -8.81 10.21 1.62
N ASP A 178 -8.05 11.26 1.91
CA ASP A 178 -6.71 11.17 2.47
C ASP A 178 -6.79 10.95 3.99
N PHE A 179 -7.20 9.75 4.40
CA PHE A 179 -7.45 9.43 5.81
C PHE A 179 -6.19 9.47 6.66
N SER A 180 -5.05 9.06 6.10
CA SER A 180 -3.77 9.06 6.80
C SER A 180 -2.59 9.19 5.84
N LEU A 181 -1.41 9.40 6.42
CA LEU A 181 -0.12 9.32 5.75
C LEU A 181 0.47 7.92 5.89
N GLY A 182 1.13 7.46 4.84
CA GLY A 182 1.70 6.11 4.77
C GLY A 182 3.21 6.07 4.96
N ARG A 183 3.73 4.86 5.09
CA ARG A 183 5.15 4.54 5.26
C ARG A 183 6.01 5.17 4.19
N GLY A 184 7.08 5.82 4.60
CA GLY A 184 8.07 6.40 3.70
C GLY A 184 7.61 7.65 2.95
N GLN A 185 6.38 8.14 3.17
CA GLN A 185 5.90 9.38 2.55
C GLN A 185 6.65 10.59 3.10
N ILE A 186 7.04 11.50 2.19
CA ILE A 186 7.84 12.69 2.49
C ILE A 186 6.97 13.92 2.36
N LEU A 187 6.81 14.67 3.45
CA LEU A 187 6.14 15.96 3.47
C LEU A 187 7.18 17.08 3.45
N TYR A 188 6.90 18.11 2.67
CA TYR A 188 7.72 19.31 2.64
C TYR A 188 6.97 20.52 3.21
N PHE A 189 7.57 21.17 4.21
CA PHE A 189 7.10 22.38 4.88
C PHE A 189 8.01 23.55 4.51
N ARG A 190 7.44 24.60 3.98
CA ARG A 190 8.16 25.84 3.70
C ARG A 190 7.90 26.84 4.83
N LEU A 191 8.97 27.23 5.57
CA LEU A 191 8.88 27.97 6.82
C LEU A 191 8.89 29.51 6.65
N ASP A 192 9.30 30.02 5.49
CA ASP A 192 9.40 31.47 5.19
C ASP A 192 8.20 32.02 4.40
N PHE A 193 7.09 31.27 4.35
CA PHE A 193 6.03 31.58 3.37
C PHE A 193 4.80 32.24 3.98
N LEU A 194 4.38 31.84 5.17
CA LEU A 194 3.19 32.35 5.85
C LEU A 194 3.51 33.57 6.71
N SER A 195 2.53 34.50 6.81
CA SER A 195 2.70 35.72 7.58
C SER A 195 2.67 35.47 9.10
N ASP A 196 1.80 34.58 9.58
CA ASP A 196 1.81 34.13 10.99
C ASP A 196 2.95 33.13 11.22
N PRO A 197 3.95 33.48 12.04
CA PRO A 197 5.12 32.62 12.28
C PRO A 197 4.78 31.33 13.03
N THR A 198 3.59 31.23 13.64
CA THR A 198 3.17 30.02 14.40
C THR A 198 2.24 29.10 13.60
N LEU A 199 1.71 29.57 12.47
CA LEU A 199 0.67 28.84 11.74
C LEU A 199 1.19 27.52 11.16
N ILE A 200 2.40 27.51 10.60
CA ILE A 200 2.97 26.29 10.02
C ILE A 200 3.31 25.23 11.09
N GLY A 201 3.75 25.63 12.27
CA GLY A 201 3.95 24.74 13.40
C GLY A 201 2.63 24.11 13.87
N LYS A 202 1.56 24.92 13.98
CA LYS A 202 0.19 24.41 14.29
C LYS A 202 -0.30 23.41 13.24
N VAL A 203 -0.04 23.67 11.95
CA VAL A 203 -0.39 22.75 10.86
C VAL A 203 0.41 21.45 10.98
N MET A 204 1.70 21.53 11.28
CA MET A 204 2.56 20.35 11.50
C MET A 204 2.02 19.46 12.63
N THR A 205 1.73 20.03 13.80
CA THR A 205 1.11 19.33 14.94
C THR A 205 -0.22 18.68 14.55
N ARG A 206 -1.05 19.40 13.80
CA ARG A 206 -2.33 18.88 13.35
C ARG A 206 -2.18 17.72 12.34
N ILE A 207 -1.24 17.82 11.40
CA ILE A 207 -0.90 16.72 10.48
C ILE A 207 -0.41 15.50 11.26
N HIS A 208 0.45 15.68 12.25
CA HIS A 208 0.92 14.60 13.10
C HIS A 208 -0.26 13.90 13.78
N LYS A 209 -1.12 14.64 14.45
CA LYS A 209 -2.28 14.08 15.17
C LYS A 209 -3.30 13.42 14.23
N GLU A 210 -3.71 14.10 13.14
CA GLU A 210 -4.83 13.68 12.31
C GLU A 210 -4.45 12.76 11.14
N LYS A 211 -3.16 12.69 10.77
CA LYS A 211 -2.68 11.93 9.60
C LYS A 211 -1.60 10.90 9.90
N VAL A 212 -0.94 10.98 11.04
CA VAL A 212 0.10 10.02 11.46
C VAL A 212 -0.38 9.18 12.64
N ASP A 213 -0.79 9.81 13.74
CA ASP A 213 -1.22 9.10 14.95
C ASP A 213 -2.45 8.21 14.75
N VAL A 214 -3.30 8.54 13.78
CA VAL A 214 -4.49 7.74 13.42
C VAL A 214 -4.12 6.34 12.90
N ASN A 215 -2.88 6.10 12.53
CA ASN A 215 -2.39 4.78 12.13
C ASN A 215 -2.18 3.82 13.33
N THR A 216 -2.09 4.36 14.54
CA THR A 216 -1.89 3.58 15.76
C THR A 216 -3.18 2.87 16.16
N TYR A 217 -3.09 1.56 16.39
CA TYR A 217 -4.23 0.79 16.89
C TYR A 217 -4.57 1.19 18.33
N ARG A 218 -5.86 1.27 18.61
CA ARG A 218 -6.41 1.44 19.96
C ARG A 218 -7.50 0.42 20.19
N THR A 219 -7.47 -0.29 21.29
CA THR A 219 -8.50 -1.29 21.61
C THR A 219 -9.85 -0.60 21.83
N PHE A 220 -10.92 -1.36 21.67
CA PHE A 220 -12.28 -0.83 21.89
C PHE A 220 -12.54 -0.44 23.37
N GLN A 221 -11.72 -0.91 24.31
CA GLN A 221 -11.83 -0.60 25.73
C GLN A 221 -10.95 0.58 26.18
N ASP A 222 -10.05 1.02 25.30
CA ASP A 222 -9.08 2.05 25.67
C ASP A 222 -9.71 3.43 25.75
N GLN A 223 -9.43 4.13 26.82
CA GLN A 223 -9.61 5.55 26.91
C GLN A 223 -8.44 6.24 26.20
N PRO A 224 -8.66 7.29 25.40
CA PRO A 224 -7.57 7.98 24.69
C PRO A 224 -6.46 8.45 25.63
N GLU A 225 -6.81 8.88 26.84
CA GLU A 225 -5.87 9.37 27.85
C GLU A 225 -5.10 8.26 28.55
N ALA A 226 -5.66 7.05 28.61
CA ALA A 226 -5.09 5.90 29.30
C ALA A 226 -4.43 4.88 28.36
N ASN A 227 -4.63 5.03 27.05
CA ASN A 227 -4.12 4.08 26.07
C ASN A 227 -2.69 4.44 25.64
N PRO A 228 -1.65 3.79 26.19
CA PRO A 228 -0.31 3.99 25.69
C PRO A 228 -0.22 3.54 24.23
N ARG A 229 0.66 4.15 23.46
CA ARG A 229 0.97 3.68 22.13
C ARG A 229 1.50 2.25 22.17
N ASN A 230 1.05 1.44 21.25
CA ASN A 230 1.51 0.06 21.08
C ASN A 230 2.54 -0.03 19.94
N ASP A 231 2.94 -1.23 19.56
CA ASP A 231 3.95 -1.48 18.52
C ASP A 231 3.50 -1.12 17.10
N SER A 232 2.24 -0.75 16.89
CA SER A 232 1.77 -0.22 15.61
C SER A 232 1.77 1.30 15.52
N SER A 233 2.42 1.98 16.48
CA SER A 233 2.63 3.42 16.45
C SER A 233 3.47 3.84 15.24
N TYR A 234 3.07 4.94 14.63
CA TYR A 234 3.87 5.58 13.59
C TYR A 234 4.76 6.67 14.18
N GLU A 235 5.96 6.78 13.61
CA GLU A 235 6.93 7.82 14.00
C GLU A 235 7.06 8.87 12.89
N VAL A 236 7.41 10.09 13.28
CA VAL A 236 7.92 11.09 12.35
C VAL A 236 9.44 11.12 12.48
N LEU A 237 10.14 10.77 11.41
CA LEU A 237 11.59 10.59 11.40
C LEU A 237 12.26 11.48 10.35
N SER A 238 13.57 11.67 10.50
CA SER A 238 14.41 12.29 9.47
C SER A 238 14.62 11.34 8.28
N VAL A 239 15.02 11.91 7.14
CA VAL A 239 15.34 11.13 5.94
C VAL A 239 16.40 10.07 6.25
N SER A 240 17.52 10.46 6.89
CA SER A 240 18.61 9.52 7.17
C SER A 240 18.24 8.47 8.22
N ASP A 241 17.35 8.77 9.17
CA ASP A 241 16.90 7.77 10.14
C ASP A 241 16.13 6.63 9.46
N VAL A 242 15.32 6.97 8.44
CA VAL A 242 14.62 5.95 7.64
C VAL A 242 15.57 5.23 6.68
N LEU A 243 16.51 5.94 6.05
CA LEU A 243 17.47 5.35 5.10
C LEU A 243 18.47 4.39 5.77
N ARG A 244 18.83 4.62 7.03
CA ARG A 244 19.74 3.75 7.79
C ARG A 244 19.12 2.42 8.23
N ASP A 245 17.81 2.33 8.29
CA ASP A 245 17.12 1.07 8.64
C ASP A 245 17.05 0.14 7.42
N THR A 246 18.20 -0.43 7.06
CA THR A 246 18.36 -1.28 5.88
C THR A 246 17.52 -2.55 5.94
N ALA A 247 17.19 -3.04 7.14
CA ALA A 247 16.34 -4.23 7.33
C ALA A 247 14.88 -4.00 6.90
N LYS A 248 14.45 -2.73 6.88
CA LYS A 248 13.10 -2.33 6.48
C LYS A 248 13.05 -1.72 5.09
N ARG A 249 14.19 -1.58 4.42
CA ARG A 249 14.26 -1.02 3.06
C ARG A 249 14.16 -2.11 2.00
N TRP A 250 13.59 -1.75 0.85
CA TRP A 250 13.44 -2.65 -0.29
C TRP A 250 13.64 -1.89 -1.60
N THR A 251 13.68 -2.61 -2.72
CA THR A 251 13.84 -2.03 -4.06
C THR A 251 12.50 -2.05 -4.77
N TYR A 252 12.03 -0.89 -5.23
CA TYR A 252 10.80 -0.75 -6.00
C TYR A 252 11.12 -0.15 -7.39
N PRO A 253 10.59 -0.74 -8.47
CA PRO A 253 9.94 -2.06 -8.51
C PRO A 253 10.91 -3.20 -8.17
N VAL A 254 10.37 -4.34 -7.72
CA VAL A 254 11.16 -5.56 -7.50
C VAL A 254 11.77 -6.02 -8.83
N PRO A 255 13.09 -6.21 -8.93
CA PRO A 255 13.73 -6.70 -10.13
C PRO A 255 13.20 -8.08 -10.53
N LYS A 256 12.96 -8.30 -11.84
CA LYS A 256 12.34 -9.52 -12.36
C LYS A 256 13.12 -10.79 -11.96
N GLU A 257 14.43 -10.71 -11.93
CA GLU A 257 15.34 -11.81 -11.55
C GLU A 257 15.21 -12.25 -10.07
N ARG A 258 14.63 -11.41 -9.23
CA ARG A 258 14.32 -11.73 -7.82
C ARG A 258 12.97 -12.40 -7.65
N ILE A 259 12.11 -12.37 -8.69
CA ILE A 259 10.79 -12.99 -8.68
C ILE A 259 10.91 -14.42 -9.18
N PRO A 260 10.51 -15.46 -8.40
CA PRO A 260 10.53 -16.84 -8.86
C PRO A 260 9.78 -17.01 -10.19
N GLU A 261 10.30 -17.85 -11.08
CA GLU A 261 9.73 -18.06 -12.41
C GLU A 261 8.22 -18.36 -12.37
N ALA A 262 7.79 -19.23 -11.46
CA ALA A 262 6.38 -19.58 -11.27
C ALA A 262 5.47 -18.39 -10.88
N LEU A 263 6.05 -17.31 -10.30
CA LEU A 263 5.34 -16.09 -9.90
C LEU A 263 5.55 -14.92 -10.85
N GLN A 264 6.37 -15.08 -11.90
CA GLN A 264 6.57 -13.99 -12.86
C GLN A 264 5.29 -13.72 -13.67
N PRO A 265 5.01 -12.45 -14.01
CA PRO A 265 3.91 -12.10 -14.91
C PRO A 265 4.03 -12.85 -16.24
N GLY A 266 2.89 -13.31 -16.79
CA GLY A 266 2.84 -14.05 -18.04
C GLY A 266 3.06 -15.57 -17.92
N THR A 267 3.42 -16.11 -16.75
CA THR A 267 3.46 -17.56 -16.52
C THR A 267 2.03 -18.10 -16.42
N ILE A 268 1.67 -19.07 -17.25
CA ILE A 268 0.32 -19.67 -17.30
C ILE A 268 0.41 -21.11 -16.79
N ALA A 269 -0.26 -21.37 -15.66
CA ALA A 269 -0.28 -22.70 -15.04
C ALA A 269 -1.26 -23.65 -15.75
N TYR A 270 -2.41 -23.12 -16.16
CA TYR A 270 -3.49 -23.91 -16.77
C TYR A 270 -3.97 -23.24 -18.09
N PRO A 271 -3.33 -23.56 -19.24
CA PRO A 271 -3.82 -23.08 -20.52
C PRO A 271 -5.24 -23.56 -20.76
N VAL A 272 -6.14 -22.63 -21.07
CA VAL A 272 -7.58 -22.89 -21.20
C VAL A 272 -8.02 -22.73 -22.64
N ASP A 273 -8.44 -23.83 -23.26
CA ASP A 273 -9.14 -23.85 -24.53
C ASP A 273 -10.63 -24.24 -24.35
N GLN A 274 -11.38 -24.31 -25.46
CA GLN A 274 -12.80 -24.65 -25.41
C GLN A 274 -13.07 -26.08 -24.89
N HIS A 275 -12.12 -27.00 -25.04
CA HIS A 275 -12.29 -28.39 -24.65
C HIS A 275 -12.03 -28.64 -23.17
N ASN A 276 -11.16 -27.83 -22.54
CA ASN A 276 -10.76 -28.03 -21.16
C ASN A 276 -11.30 -26.96 -20.18
N PHE A 277 -11.93 -25.89 -20.64
CA PHE A 277 -12.40 -24.79 -19.80
C PHE A 277 -13.28 -25.24 -18.64
N SER A 278 -14.33 -26.02 -18.93
CA SER A 278 -15.26 -26.49 -17.91
C SER A 278 -14.57 -27.30 -16.80
N LYS A 279 -13.59 -28.14 -17.18
CA LYS A 279 -12.81 -28.91 -16.22
C LYS A 279 -11.96 -28.01 -15.33
N VAL A 280 -11.23 -27.06 -15.94
CA VAL A 280 -10.38 -26.12 -15.19
C VAL A 280 -11.23 -25.26 -14.28
N PHE A 281 -12.32 -24.68 -14.78
CA PHE A 281 -13.23 -23.86 -13.98
C PHE A 281 -13.77 -24.61 -12.77
N LEU A 282 -14.35 -25.80 -12.96
CA LEU A 282 -14.95 -26.59 -11.87
C LEU A 282 -13.92 -27.02 -10.82
N SER A 283 -12.68 -27.26 -11.22
CA SER A 283 -11.61 -27.68 -10.30
C SER A 283 -10.95 -26.51 -9.56
N HIS A 284 -11.04 -25.28 -10.10
CA HIS A 284 -10.33 -24.11 -9.58
C HIS A 284 -11.26 -22.96 -9.19
N TYR A 285 -12.52 -23.28 -8.89
CA TYR A 285 -13.53 -22.34 -8.41
C TYR A 285 -14.01 -22.72 -7.00
N ILE A 286 -13.87 -21.80 -6.07
CA ILE A 286 -14.49 -21.83 -4.75
C ILE A 286 -15.61 -20.79 -4.75
N GLY A 287 -16.83 -21.26 -4.66
CA GLY A 287 -18.04 -20.45 -4.77
C GLY A 287 -18.40 -19.67 -3.51
N ALA A 288 -19.66 -19.32 -3.43
CA ALA A 288 -20.26 -18.67 -2.27
C ALA A 288 -21.75 -19.02 -2.20
N PRO A 289 -22.34 -19.17 -1.00
CA PRO A 289 -23.78 -19.39 -0.84
C PRO A 289 -24.64 -18.25 -1.39
N GLN A 290 -24.09 -17.03 -1.47
CA GLN A 290 -24.76 -15.84 -1.99
C GLN A 290 -24.71 -15.72 -3.52
N VAL A 291 -23.96 -16.60 -4.20
CA VAL A 291 -23.89 -16.59 -5.67
C VAL A 291 -25.16 -17.24 -6.22
N ASP A 292 -26.06 -16.40 -6.74
CA ASP A 292 -27.23 -16.83 -7.50
C ASP A 292 -26.83 -17.00 -8.97
N ASP A 293 -27.22 -18.13 -9.56
CA ASP A 293 -26.95 -18.46 -10.97
C ASP A 293 -27.46 -17.38 -11.94
N LYS A 294 -28.59 -16.73 -11.59
CA LYS A 294 -29.16 -15.63 -12.38
C LYS A 294 -28.29 -14.38 -12.38
N ASP A 295 -27.71 -14.08 -11.22
CA ASP A 295 -27.16 -12.75 -10.96
C ASP A 295 -25.64 -12.76 -10.81
N ARG A 296 -25.00 -13.91 -10.80
CA ARG A 296 -23.57 -14.05 -10.50
C ARG A 296 -22.79 -14.99 -11.42
N MET A 297 -23.47 -15.78 -12.29
CA MET A 297 -22.81 -16.67 -13.25
C MET A 297 -23.36 -16.45 -14.65
N TYR A 298 -22.61 -15.79 -15.49
CA TYR A 298 -23.04 -15.31 -16.80
C TYR A 298 -22.34 -16.04 -17.94
N GLY A 299 -23.13 -16.48 -18.94
CA GLY A 299 -22.61 -17.10 -20.16
C GLY A 299 -22.03 -18.50 -20.00
N LEU A 300 -21.97 -19.04 -18.77
CA LEU A 300 -21.53 -20.39 -18.50
C LEU A 300 -22.59 -21.41 -18.95
N ASP A 301 -22.13 -22.58 -19.40
CA ASP A 301 -23.01 -23.71 -19.69
C ASP A 301 -23.81 -24.13 -18.45
N GLN A 302 -25.08 -24.52 -18.62
CA GLN A 302 -25.97 -24.90 -17.51
C GLN A 302 -25.45 -26.09 -16.72
N ASP A 303 -24.75 -27.01 -17.37
CA ASP A 303 -24.12 -28.15 -16.68
C ASP A 303 -22.95 -27.71 -15.81
N VAL A 304 -22.18 -26.72 -16.26
CA VAL A 304 -21.09 -26.11 -15.48
C VAL A 304 -21.68 -25.40 -14.27
N ILE A 305 -22.69 -24.56 -14.44
CA ILE A 305 -23.37 -23.84 -13.35
C ILE A 305 -23.90 -24.80 -12.29
N ARG A 306 -24.54 -25.89 -12.74
CA ARG A 306 -25.10 -26.90 -11.82
C ARG A 306 -24.02 -27.60 -11.00
N LYS A 307 -22.86 -27.89 -11.56
CA LYS A 307 -21.73 -28.58 -10.92
C LYS A 307 -20.80 -27.64 -10.13
N ALA A 308 -20.84 -26.35 -10.40
CA ALA A 308 -19.99 -25.36 -9.75
C ALA A 308 -20.20 -25.36 -8.22
N ASP A 309 -19.12 -25.11 -7.48
CA ASP A 309 -19.21 -24.98 -6.04
C ASP A 309 -20.05 -23.76 -5.65
N LYS A 310 -21.02 -23.97 -4.76
CA LYS A 310 -21.89 -22.92 -4.19
C LYS A 310 -21.77 -22.85 -2.68
N SER A 311 -20.89 -23.67 -2.11
CA SER A 311 -20.75 -23.77 -0.67
C SER A 311 -19.76 -22.77 -0.09
N GLY A 312 -18.75 -22.36 -0.84
CA GLY A 312 -17.62 -21.55 -0.34
C GLY A 312 -16.77 -22.28 0.71
N VAL A 313 -16.97 -23.59 0.86
CA VAL A 313 -16.27 -24.41 1.85
C VAL A 313 -15.00 -25.00 1.26
N ILE A 314 -13.89 -24.86 1.95
CA ILE A 314 -12.62 -25.50 1.60
C ILE A 314 -12.65 -26.94 2.13
N LYS A 315 -13.06 -27.88 1.30
CA LYS A 315 -13.35 -29.29 1.70
C LYS A 315 -12.13 -30.00 2.28
N THR A 316 -10.94 -29.72 1.78
CA THR A 316 -9.66 -30.31 2.21
C THR A 316 -9.11 -29.72 3.51
N ALA A 317 -9.64 -28.57 3.96
CA ALA A 317 -9.21 -27.99 5.23
C ALA A 317 -9.63 -28.87 6.42
N PRO A 318 -8.81 -28.93 7.48
CA PRO A 318 -9.17 -29.59 8.73
C PRO A 318 -10.46 -29.01 9.34
N GLU A 319 -11.15 -29.82 10.14
CA GLU A 319 -12.30 -29.33 10.91
C GLU A 319 -11.93 -28.14 11.77
N ARG A 320 -12.86 -27.21 11.93
CA ARG A 320 -12.71 -25.97 12.70
C ARG A 320 -11.64 -25.00 12.16
N THR A 321 -11.30 -25.08 10.86
CA THR A 321 -10.42 -24.11 10.20
C THR A 321 -11.25 -23.06 9.43
N ILE A 322 -10.99 -21.78 9.67
CA ILE A 322 -11.56 -20.65 8.92
C ILE A 322 -10.45 -19.90 8.18
N PHE A 323 -10.86 -19.05 7.25
CA PHE A 323 -9.96 -18.22 6.47
C PHE A 323 -10.40 -16.76 6.54
N LEU A 324 -9.51 -15.90 7.00
CA LEU A 324 -9.74 -14.45 7.03
C LEU A 324 -9.31 -13.85 5.70
N THR A 325 -10.21 -13.11 5.06
CA THR A 325 -9.91 -12.47 3.78
C THR A 325 -10.35 -11.01 3.78
N PHE A 326 -9.55 -10.16 3.12
CA PHE A 326 -9.79 -8.72 3.05
C PHE A 326 -9.70 -8.25 1.61
N ASP A 327 -10.73 -7.56 1.14
CA ASP A 327 -10.84 -7.10 -0.23
C ASP A 327 -10.53 -5.59 -0.35
N ASP A 328 -10.35 -5.13 -1.58
CA ASP A 328 -10.15 -3.76 -2.01
C ASP A 328 -8.72 -3.21 -1.85
N TRP A 329 -8.62 -1.96 -1.46
CA TRP A 329 -7.43 -1.21 -1.10
C TRP A 329 -7.79 -0.15 -0.08
N GLY A 330 -6.89 0.14 0.81
CA GLY A 330 -7.10 1.11 1.87
C GLY A 330 -5.91 2.04 2.09
N THR A 331 -5.89 2.63 3.25
CA THR A 331 -4.84 3.53 3.72
C THR A 331 -4.20 2.96 4.99
N ASP A 332 -3.05 3.50 5.36
CA ASP A 332 -2.28 2.98 6.49
C ASP A 332 -3.08 2.95 7.80
N ASN A 333 -4.01 3.88 8.03
CA ASN A 333 -4.79 3.89 9.26
C ASN A 333 -5.58 2.59 9.48
N THR A 334 -6.33 2.12 8.49
CA THR A 334 -7.12 0.89 8.62
C THR A 334 -6.23 -0.35 8.53
N ILE A 335 -5.35 -0.39 7.53
CA ILE A 335 -4.53 -1.58 7.26
C ILE A 335 -3.49 -1.79 8.36
N ASN A 336 -2.83 -0.73 8.85
CA ASN A 336 -1.86 -0.88 9.95
C ASN A 336 -2.50 -1.38 11.25
N GLN A 337 -3.71 -0.89 11.54
CA GLN A 337 -4.48 -1.39 12.69
C GLN A 337 -4.88 -2.85 12.52
N LEU A 338 -5.27 -3.23 11.30
CA LEU A 338 -5.59 -4.63 10.98
C LEU A 338 -4.36 -5.54 11.11
N LEU A 339 -3.21 -5.12 10.57
CA LEU A 339 -1.95 -5.85 10.72
C LEU A 339 -1.54 -6.02 12.19
N TYR A 340 -1.75 -4.99 13.01
CA TYR A 340 -1.52 -5.12 14.45
C TYR A 340 -2.38 -6.24 15.07
N VAL A 341 -3.67 -6.28 14.75
CA VAL A 341 -4.58 -7.30 15.28
C VAL A 341 -4.17 -8.71 14.81
N LEU A 342 -3.88 -8.89 13.52
CA LEU A 342 -3.43 -10.17 12.97
C LEU A 342 -2.14 -10.64 13.63
N ARG A 343 -1.18 -9.75 13.85
CA ARG A 343 0.09 -10.04 14.53
C ARG A 343 -0.10 -10.36 16.01
N LYS A 344 -0.94 -9.59 16.73
CA LYS A 344 -1.30 -9.83 18.13
C LYS A 344 -1.82 -11.25 18.34
N HIS A 345 -2.72 -11.71 17.48
CA HIS A 345 -3.33 -13.02 17.54
C HIS A 345 -2.56 -14.12 16.78
N LYS A 346 -1.43 -13.77 16.13
CA LYS A 346 -0.58 -14.69 15.35
C LYS A 346 -1.37 -15.48 14.29
N VAL A 347 -2.29 -14.82 13.61
CA VAL A 347 -3.16 -15.42 12.59
C VAL A 347 -2.83 -14.92 11.18
N PRO A 348 -2.84 -15.82 10.17
CA PRO A 348 -2.67 -15.41 8.78
C PRO A 348 -3.96 -14.83 8.19
N ALA A 349 -3.80 -14.13 7.06
CA ALA A 349 -4.93 -13.69 6.25
C ALA A 349 -4.56 -13.69 4.77
N THR A 350 -5.59 -13.59 3.90
CA THR A 350 -5.41 -13.36 2.46
C THR A 350 -6.00 -12.00 2.10
N PHE A 351 -5.22 -11.19 1.40
CA PHE A 351 -5.61 -9.86 0.95
C PHE A 351 -5.80 -9.87 -0.56
N PHE A 352 -7.01 -9.58 -1.05
CA PHE A 352 -7.33 -9.45 -2.47
C PHE A 352 -7.30 -7.97 -2.87
N ILE A 353 -6.28 -7.59 -3.60
CA ILE A 353 -5.88 -6.19 -3.79
C ILE A 353 -6.41 -5.61 -5.10
N ILE A 354 -7.08 -4.44 -5.02
CA ILE A 354 -7.30 -3.54 -6.14
C ILE A 354 -6.01 -2.75 -6.36
N THR A 355 -5.37 -2.89 -7.53
CA THR A 355 -4.02 -2.35 -7.71
C THR A 355 -3.95 -0.95 -8.32
N ARG A 356 -5.06 -0.36 -8.76
CA ARG A 356 -5.08 0.96 -9.41
C ARG A 356 -4.39 2.06 -8.60
N TYR A 357 -4.65 2.08 -7.29
CA TYR A 357 -4.12 3.12 -6.39
C TYR A 357 -2.89 2.67 -5.59
N MET A 358 -2.56 1.40 -5.65
CA MET A 358 -1.45 0.81 -4.90
C MET A 358 -0.09 1.47 -5.20
N PRO A 359 0.25 1.89 -6.45
CA PRO A 359 1.53 2.53 -6.72
C PRO A 359 1.76 3.86 -5.97
N SER A 360 0.70 4.50 -5.45
CA SER A 360 0.84 5.68 -4.58
C SER A 360 1.30 5.34 -3.16
N ASN A 361 1.22 4.06 -2.75
CA ASN A 361 1.64 3.58 -1.44
C ASN A 361 2.11 2.10 -1.49
N PRO A 362 3.14 1.79 -2.29
CA PRO A 362 3.59 0.40 -2.45
C PRO A 362 4.17 -0.19 -1.15
N ASN A 363 4.67 0.67 -0.25
CA ASN A 363 5.21 0.27 1.04
C ASN A 363 4.17 -0.43 1.93
N LEU A 364 2.90 -0.04 1.82
CA LEU A 364 1.82 -0.66 2.58
C LEU A 364 1.56 -2.10 2.13
N LEU A 365 1.51 -2.35 0.80
CA LEU A 365 1.39 -3.70 0.28
C LEU A 365 2.60 -4.56 0.65
N ARG A 366 3.79 -3.98 0.55
CA ARG A 366 5.03 -4.66 0.98
C ARG A 366 4.98 -5.06 2.46
N ALA A 367 4.49 -4.19 3.34
CA ALA A 367 4.33 -4.47 4.76
C ALA A 367 3.35 -5.63 5.02
N ILE A 368 2.20 -5.67 4.32
CA ILE A 368 1.25 -6.79 4.41
C ILE A 368 1.94 -8.12 4.09
N ALA A 369 2.72 -8.13 3.01
CA ALA A 369 3.42 -9.33 2.56
C ALA A 369 4.55 -9.75 3.51
N GLU A 370 5.36 -8.81 4.02
CA GLU A 370 6.46 -9.09 4.95
C GLU A 370 5.98 -9.56 6.34
N GLU A 371 4.73 -9.26 6.72
CA GLU A 371 4.10 -9.84 7.90
C GLU A 371 3.58 -11.28 7.69
N GLY A 372 3.81 -11.86 6.51
CA GLY A 372 3.52 -13.27 6.21
C GLY A 372 2.10 -13.54 5.72
N HIS A 373 1.37 -12.51 5.29
CA HIS A 373 0.03 -12.67 4.74
C HIS A 373 0.08 -13.01 3.25
N THR A 374 -0.96 -13.68 2.75
CA THR A 374 -1.11 -14.01 1.34
C THR A 374 -1.69 -12.84 0.55
N ILE A 375 -1.12 -12.55 -0.61
CA ILE A 375 -1.58 -11.53 -1.53
C ILE A 375 -2.21 -12.19 -2.75
N GLY A 376 -3.49 -11.89 -3.00
CA GLY A 376 -4.23 -12.23 -4.21
C GLY A 376 -4.68 -10.97 -4.96
N SER A 377 -5.29 -11.13 -6.10
CA SER A 377 -5.75 -10.01 -6.94
C SER A 377 -7.26 -9.79 -6.84
N HIS A 378 -7.67 -8.53 -6.87
CA HIS A 378 -9.06 -8.08 -6.97
C HIS A 378 -9.23 -7.13 -8.19
N THR A 379 -8.52 -7.40 -9.28
CA THR A 379 -8.37 -6.60 -10.50
C THR A 379 -7.55 -5.30 -10.30
N ASP A 380 -7.25 -4.63 -11.40
CA ASP A 380 -6.66 -3.28 -11.32
C ASP A 380 -7.74 -2.22 -11.06
N LEU A 381 -8.87 -2.31 -11.75
CA LEU A 381 -9.89 -1.25 -11.81
C LEU A 381 -11.14 -1.52 -10.95
N HIS A 382 -11.18 -2.60 -10.17
CA HIS A 382 -12.38 -3.10 -9.50
C HIS A 382 -13.51 -3.42 -10.50
N ALA A 383 -13.17 -3.90 -11.70
CA ALA A 383 -14.14 -4.24 -12.72
C ALA A 383 -14.74 -5.63 -12.44
N ALA A 384 -16.05 -5.71 -12.23
CA ALA A 384 -16.76 -6.97 -12.23
C ALA A 384 -16.63 -7.66 -13.59
N MET A 385 -16.68 -8.99 -13.67
CA MET A 385 -16.65 -9.67 -14.97
C MET A 385 -17.88 -9.29 -15.81
N ALA A 386 -19.06 -9.34 -15.20
CA ALA A 386 -20.30 -8.92 -15.84
C ALA A 386 -21.31 -8.44 -14.77
N PHE A 387 -22.36 -7.77 -15.22
CA PHE A 387 -23.45 -7.30 -14.37
C PHE A 387 -24.77 -7.23 -15.15
N ARG A 388 -25.90 -7.07 -14.45
CA ARG A 388 -27.17 -6.72 -15.08
C ARG A 388 -27.33 -5.21 -15.15
N ASP A 389 -27.63 -4.72 -16.33
CA ASP A 389 -27.96 -3.30 -16.52
C ASP A 389 -29.37 -2.98 -15.93
N LYS A 390 -29.75 -1.70 -15.98
CA LYS A 390 -31.05 -1.23 -15.50
C LYS A 390 -32.26 -1.88 -16.19
N LYS A 391 -32.07 -2.51 -17.35
CA LYS A 391 -33.10 -3.24 -18.12
C LYS A 391 -33.07 -4.74 -17.86
N GLY A 392 -32.21 -5.19 -16.93
CA GLY A 392 -32.02 -6.62 -16.61
C GLY A 392 -31.19 -7.40 -17.64
N LYS A 393 -30.61 -6.72 -18.63
CA LYS A 393 -29.74 -7.36 -19.63
C LYS A 393 -28.36 -7.62 -19.02
N ILE A 394 -27.79 -8.80 -19.27
CA ILE A 394 -26.43 -9.14 -18.91
C ILE A 394 -25.47 -8.35 -19.82
N VAL A 395 -24.51 -7.68 -19.20
CA VAL A 395 -23.48 -6.87 -19.89
C VAL A 395 -22.13 -7.24 -19.31
N GLU A 396 -21.18 -7.62 -20.16
CA GLU A 396 -19.77 -7.72 -19.78
C GLU A 396 -19.26 -6.30 -19.45
N SER A 397 -18.58 -6.13 -18.32
CA SER A 397 -18.11 -4.80 -17.91
C SER A 397 -16.99 -4.26 -18.79
N GLN A 398 -16.24 -5.15 -19.41
CA GLN A 398 -15.18 -4.89 -20.38
C GLN A 398 -15.25 -5.96 -21.49
N ASN A 399 -14.72 -5.65 -22.66
CA ASN A 399 -14.51 -6.71 -23.65
C ASN A 399 -13.42 -7.69 -23.16
N PRO A 400 -13.34 -8.92 -23.72
CA PRO A 400 -12.42 -9.94 -23.22
C PRO A 400 -10.95 -9.51 -23.18
N GLU A 401 -10.47 -8.77 -24.18
CA GLU A 401 -9.11 -8.28 -24.29
C GLU A 401 -8.82 -7.24 -23.19
N ALA A 402 -9.69 -6.25 -23.02
CA ALA A 402 -9.55 -5.23 -21.99
C ALA A 402 -9.64 -5.82 -20.56
N TYR A 403 -10.46 -6.86 -20.37
CA TYR A 403 -10.51 -7.56 -19.09
C TYR A 403 -9.23 -8.36 -18.83
N ALA A 404 -8.69 -9.02 -19.85
CA ALA A 404 -7.40 -9.72 -19.76
C ALA A 404 -6.25 -8.75 -19.42
N GLU A 405 -6.21 -7.58 -20.08
CA GLU A 405 -5.24 -6.52 -19.75
C GLU A 405 -5.39 -6.04 -18.31
N ASN A 406 -6.62 -5.81 -17.85
CA ASN A 406 -6.92 -5.35 -16.49
C ASN A 406 -6.38 -6.33 -15.43
N VAL A 407 -6.64 -7.63 -15.58
CA VAL A 407 -6.18 -8.64 -14.62
C VAL A 407 -4.68 -8.94 -14.73
N ALA A 408 -4.11 -8.85 -15.95
CA ALA A 408 -2.67 -8.98 -16.16
C ALA A 408 -1.89 -7.80 -15.55
N GLU A 409 -2.37 -6.58 -15.73
CA GLU A 409 -1.79 -5.37 -15.12
C GLU A 409 -1.85 -5.42 -13.60
N ALA A 410 -2.96 -5.90 -13.04
CA ALA A 410 -3.08 -6.12 -11.59
C ALA A 410 -1.98 -7.06 -11.09
N TYR A 411 -1.80 -8.21 -11.73
CA TYR A 411 -0.78 -9.17 -11.31
C TYR A 411 0.65 -8.63 -11.48
N ARG A 412 0.92 -7.91 -12.56
CA ARG A 412 2.22 -7.26 -12.79
C ARG A 412 2.59 -6.31 -11.64
N LYS A 413 1.68 -5.42 -11.25
CA LYS A 413 1.86 -4.48 -10.14
C LYS A 413 2.09 -5.19 -8.80
N LEU A 414 1.35 -6.28 -8.54
CA LEU A 414 1.55 -7.11 -7.35
C LEU A 414 2.95 -7.74 -7.36
N ALA A 415 3.36 -8.34 -8.48
CA ALA A 415 4.67 -8.99 -8.61
C ALA A 415 5.83 -7.98 -8.46
N GLU A 416 5.72 -6.80 -9.05
CA GLU A 416 6.70 -5.70 -8.90
C GLU A 416 6.80 -5.14 -7.48
N THR A 417 5.85 -5.46 -6.61
CA THR A 417 5.84 -4.96 -5.22
C THR A 417 6.20 -6.05 -4.21
N VAL A 418 5.73 -7.28 -4.40
CA VAL A 418 5.85 -8.35 -3.39
C VAL A 418 6.30 -9.69 -3.97
N GLY A 419 6.68 -9.77 -5.24
CA GLY A 419 7.01 -11.02 -5.91
C GLY A 419 8.22 -11.76 -5.32
N ASP A 420 9.11 -11.07 -4.63
CA ASP A 420 10.28 -11.64 -3.97
C ASP A 420 10.07 -11.92 -2.47
N VAL A 421 8.91 -11.56 -1.90
CA VAL A 421 8.67 -11.70 -0.45
C VAL A 421 8.39 -13.15 -0.08
N LYS A 422 9.23 -13.69 0.80
CA LYS A 422 9.09 -15.05 1.33
C LYS A 422 9.21 -15.04 2.85
N VAL A 423 8.18 -15.51 3.55
CA VAL A 423 8.13 -15.56 5.02
C VAL A 423 7.84 -16.98 5.47
N GLY A 424 8.64 -17.51 6.38
CA GLY A 424 8.45 -18.88 6.88
C GLY A 424 8.48 -19.96 5.78
N GLY A 425 9.25 -19.75 4.71
CA GLY A 425 9.32 -20.67 3.57
C GLY A 425 8.21 -20.49 2.53
N ARG A 426 7.23 -19.61 2.75
CA ARG A 426 6.06 -19.35 1.91
C ARG A 426 6.21 -18.02 1.17
N TYR A 427 5.96 -17.99 -0.14
CA TYR A 427 5.81 -16.74 -0.88
C TYR A 427 4.48 -16.07 -0.55
N SER A 428 4.52 -14.75 -0.33
CA SER A 428 3.31 -13.97 -0.04
C SER A 428 2.46 -13.77 -1.28
N LEU A 429 3.06 -13.53 -2.45
CA LEU A 429 2.34 -13.42 -3.72
C LEU A 429 1.74 -14.77 -4.11
N SER A 430 0.46 -14.76 -4.44
CA SER A 430 -0.26 -15.92 -4.95
C SER A 430 -0.93 -15.62 -6.29
N ARG A 431 -1.44 -16.67 -6.94
CA ARG A 431 -2.27 -16.56 -8.14
C ARG A 431 -3.76 -16.75 -7.84
N LEU A 432 -4.15 -16.46 -6.59
CA LEU A 432 -5.55 -16.41 -6.18
C LEU A 432 -6.20 -15.12 -6.70
N PHE A 433 -7.44 -15.24 -7.10
CA PHE A 433 -8.23 -14.12 -7.58
C PHE A 433 -9.61 -14.11 -6.94
N ARG A 434 -10.07 -12.94 -6.51
CA ARG A 434 -11.47 -12.74 -6.11
C ARG A 434 -12.15 -11.80 -7.12
N PRO A 435 -13.27 -12.24 -7.74
CA PRO A 435 -13.99 -11.39 -8.68
C PRO A 435 -14.71 -10.27 -7.91
N PRO A 436 -14.57 -9.00 -8.35
CA PRO A 436 -15.38 -7.90 -7.80
C PRO A 436 -16.86 -8.22 -7.88
N THR A 437 -17.61 -7.90 -6.82
CA THR A 437 -19.04 -8.23 -6.64
C THR A 437 -19.38 -9.73 -6.65
N LEU A 438 -18.38 -10.60 -6.66
CA LEU A 438 -18.48 -12.06 -6.80
C LEU A 438 -19.14 -12.53 -8.11
N ALA A 439 -19.31 -11.63 -9.09
CA ALA A 439 -19.90 -11.98 -10.39
C ALA A 439 -18.85 -12.62 -11.29
N ILE A 440 -19.24 -13.68 -11.97
CA ILE A 440 -18.41 -14.48 -12.87
C ILE A 440 -19.04 -14.52 -14.26
N SER A 441 -18.24 -14.34 -15.29
CA SER A 441 -18.64 -14.65 -16.66
C SER A 441 -17.70 -15.67 -17.28
N GLU A 442 -18.19 -16.39 -18.30
CA GLU A 442 -17.36 -17.34 -19.03
C GLU A 442 -16.15 -16.66 -19.65
N ASN A 443 -16.36 -15.51 -20.30
CA ASN A 443 -15.28 -14.72 -20.92
C ASN A 443 -14.28 -14.22 -19.88
N GLY A 444 -14.77 -13.68 -18.74
CA GLY A 444 -13.92 -13.21 -17.66
C GLY A 444 -13.10 -14.34 -17.03
N ALA A 445 -13.70 -15.51 -16.80
CA ALA A 445 -12.99 -16.66 -16.25
C ALA A 445 -11.94 -17.22 -17.23
N LYS A 446 -12.23 -17.27 -18.54
CA LYS A 446 -11.24 -17.65 -19.58
C LYS A 446 -10.08 -16.67 -19.61
N ALA A 447 -10.37 -15.37 -19.63
CA ALA A 447 -9.34 -14.33 -19.60
C ALA A 447 -8.43 -14.47 -18.38
N LEU A 448 -9.04 -14.71 -17.20
CA LEU A 448 -8.32 -14.88 -15.95
C LEU A 448 -7.32 -16.05 -15.98
N PHE A 449 -7.77 -17.25 -16.36
CA PHE A 449 -6.89 -18.41 -16.42
C PHE A 449 -5.82 -18.26 -17.50
N ASN A 450 -6.14 -17.66 -18.65
CA ASN A 450 -5.19 -17.39 -19.73
C ASN A 450 -4.17 -16.30 -19.40
N THR A 451 -4.38 -15.52 -18.34
CA THR A 451 -3.39 -14.57 -17.80
C THR A 451 -2.60 -15.13 -16.62
N GLY A 452 -2.85 -16.41 -16.27
CA GLY A 452 -2.02 -17.17 -15.32
C GLY A 452 -2.55 -17.28 -13.91
N TYR A 453 -3.74 -16.79 -13.60
CA TYR A 453 -4.37 -17.05 -12.31
C TYR A 453 -4.76 -18.53 -12.18
N THR A 454 -4.76 -19.03 -10.96
CA THR A 454 -4.98 -20.46 -10.70
C THR A 454 -6.31 -20.76 -10.02
N TYR A 455 -6.83 -19.86 -9.19
CA TYR A 455 -8.07 -20.05 -8.49
C TYR A 455 -8.94 -18.79 -8.49
N LEU A 456 -10.24 -19.01 -8.71
CA LEU A 456 -11.32 -18.08 -8.44
C LEU A 456 -11.88 -18.37 -7.06
N VAL A 457 -11.76 -17.42 -6.12
CA VAL A 457 -12.20 -17.60 -4.72
C VAL A 457 -13.26 -16.56 -4.39
N SER A 458 -14.53 -16.94 -4.38
CA SER A 458 -15.61 -16.06 -3.95
C SER A 458 -15.60 -15.89 -2.43
N GLY A 459 -15.83 -16.92 -1.65
CA GLY A 459 -15.85 -16.84 -0.20
C GLY A 459 -17.20 -17.22 0.40
N TYR A 460 -17.21 -17.56 1.68
CA TYR A 460 -18.40 -18.09 2.35
C TYR A 460 -19.40 -16.99 2.73
N GLU A 461 -18.94 -15.96 3.42
CA GLU A 461 -19.78 -14.90 3.98
C GLU A 461 -19.15 -13.53 3.77
N SER A 462 -19.97 -12.56 3.34
CA SER A 462 -19.60 -11.15 3.32
C SER A 462 -20.16 -10.47 4.58
N THR A 463 -19.29 -9.84 5.34
CA THR A 463 -19.69 -9.15 6.58
C THR A 463 -20.30 -7.78 6.35
N GLU A 464 -20.19 -7.25 5.11
CA GLU A 464 -20.59 -5.86 4.75
C GLU A 464 -20.01 -4.81 5.71
N ASP A 465 -18.80 -5.05 6.19
CA ASP A 465 -18.12 -4.24 7.21
C ASP A 465 -17.93 -2.77 6.79
N TYR A 466 -17.85 -2.49 5.49
CA TYR A 466 -17.82 -1.14 4.94
C TYR A 466 -19.10 -0.33 5.21
N ALA A 467 -20.22 -1.01 5.46
CA ALA A 467 -21.54 -0.42 5.75
C ALA A 467 -21.96 -0.61 7.23
N ALA A 468 -21.12 -1.20 8.07
CA ALA A 468 -21.42 -1.44 9.46
C ALA A 468 -21.66 -0.12 10.23
N HIS A 469 -22.77 -0.05 10.96
CA HIS A 469 -23.15 1.13 11.75
C HIS A 469 -22.57 1.09 13.19
N SER A 470 -22.23 -0.11 13.67
CA SER A 470 -21.65 -0.27 15.00
C SER A 470 -20.71 -1.46 15.09
N LEU A 471 -19.80 -1.38 16.08
CA LEU A 471 -18.88 -2.47 16.39
C LEU A 471 -19.60 -3.78 16.73
N SER A 472 -20.66 -3.71 17.54
CA SER A 472 -21.45 -4.89 17.93
C SER A 472 -22.12 -5.58 16.74
N GLN A 473 -22.67 -4.81 15.80
CA GLN A 473 -23.23 -5.35 14.56
C GLN A 473 -22.19 -6.14 13.79
N LEU A 474 -21.00 -5.57 13.60
CA LEU A 474 -19.93 -6.23 12.84
C LEU A 474 -19.40 -7.48 13.54
N VAL A 475 -19.24 -7.45 14.86
CA VAL A 475 -18.89 -8.66 15.64
C VAL A 475 -19.92 -9.77 15.42
N GLY A 476 -21.22 -9.42 15.40
CA GLY A 476 -22.28 -10.36 15.07
C GLY A 476 -22.17 -10.95 13.66
N ALA A 477 -21.92 -10.10 12.66
CA ALA A 477 -21.75 -10.52 11.26
C ALA A 477 -20.53 -11.46 11.08
N ILE A 478 -19.37 -11.12 11.66
CA ILE A 478 -18.19 -11.99 11.62
C ILE A 478 -18.51 -13.35 12.26
N LYS A 479 -19.16 -13.37 13.42
CA LYS A 479 -19.56 -14.64 14.08
C LYS A 479 -20.55 -15.45 13.26
N ALA A 480 -21.50 -14.82 12.57
CA ALA A 480 -22.42 -15.49 11.66
C ALA A 480 -21.69 -16.15 10.49
N GLY A 481 -20.62 -15.54 9.99
CA GLY A 481 -19.73 -16.16 9.00
C GLY A 481 -18.91 -17.34 9.55
N ILE A 482 -18.52 -17.29 10.82
CA ILE A 482 -17.72 -18.37 11.45
C ILE A 482 -18.59 -19.57 11.84
N TYR A 483 -19.76 -19.33 12.41
CA TYR A 483 -20.55 -20.40 13.05
C TYR A 483 -21.83 -20.73 12.29
N THR A 484 -22.17 -22.00 12.29
CA THR A 484 -23.51 -22.46 11.91
C THR A 484 -24.55 -22.07 12.99
N PRO A 485 -25.86 -22.12 12.69
CA PRO A 485 -26.89 -21.95 13.72
C PRO A 485 -26.75 -22.93 14.91
N ARG A 486 -26.14 -24.11 14.70
CA ARG A 486 -25.82 -25.10 15.74
C ARG A 486 -24.47 -24.85 16.42
N GLN A 487 -23.91 -23.65 16.28
CA GLN A 487 -22.62 -23.22 16.87
C GLN A 487 -21.42 -24.13 16.49
N ARG A 488 -21.44 -24.71 15.30
CA ARG A 488 -20.27 -25.42 14.72
C ARG A 488 -19.50 -24.49 13.82
N VAL A 489 -18.19 -24.62 13.82
CA VAL A 489 -17.29 -23.82 12.95
C VAL A 489 -17.46 -24.28 11.49
N ARG A 490 -17.56 -23.30 10.59
CA ARG A 490 -17.57 -23.50 9.14
C ARG A 490 -16.14 -23.56 8.61
N LYS A 491 -15.90 -24.25 7.50
CA LYS A 491 -14.59 -24.28 6.82
C LYS A 491 -14.57 -23.32 5.63
N GLY A 492 -14.98 -22.08 5.84
CA GLY A 492 -15.15 -21.09 4.78
C GLY A 492 -14.29 -19.86 4.97
N SER A 493 -14.17 -19.06 3.91
CA SER A 493 -13.53 -17.76 3.97
C SER A 493 -14.54 -16.67 4.30
N ILE A 494 -14.14 -15.78 5.20
CA ILE A 494 -14.93 -14.64 5.63
C ILE A 494 -14.43 -13.43 4.87
N ILE A 495 -15.31 -12.74 4.16
CA ILE A 495 -15.02 -11.57 3.38
C ILE A 495 -15.19 -10.32 4.25
N MET A 496 -14.12 -9.60 4.42
CA MET A 496 -14.05 -8.30 5.04
C MET A 496 -13.35 -7.34 4.08
N HIS A 497 -13.27 -6.05 4.42
CA HIS A 497 -12.63 -5.04 3.59
C HIS A 497 -11.56 -4.28 4.38
N MET A 498 -10.57 -3.78 3.66
CA MET A 498 -9.49 -2.99 4.23
C MET A 498 -9.60 -1.49 3.88
N SER A 499 -10.70 -1.07 3.27
CA SER A 499 -10.94 0.32 2.90
C SER A 499 -11.12 1.22 4.13
N GLY A 500 -10.93 2.52 3.97
CA GLY A 500 -11.11 3.49 5.05
C GLY A 500 -12.55 3.59 5.58
N THR A 501 -13.54 3.02 4.87
CA THR A 501 -14.93 2.90 5.32
C THR A 501 -15.16 1.74 6.26
N ALA A 502 -14.31 0.70 6.22
CA ALA A 502 -14.36 -0.47 7.08
C ALA A 502 -13.70 -0.19 8.47
N ARG A 503 -14.07 0.91 9.07
CA ARG A 503 -13.40 1.47 10.27
C ARG A 503 -13.49 0.60 11.52
N PHE A 504 -14.49 -0.26 11.62
CA PHE A 504 -14.69 -1.14 12.78
C PHE A 504 -14.02 -2.51 12.62
N THR A 505 -13.53 -2.85 11.42
CA THR A 505 -13.02 -4.19 11.12
C THR A 505 -11.86 -4.61 12.02
N PRO A 506 -10.83 -3.80 12.26
CA PRO A 506 -9.75 -4.20 13.17
C PRO A 506 -10.24 -4.51 14.59
N GLN A 507 -11.09 -3.66 15.16
CA GLN A 507 -11.59 -3.83 16.52
C GLN A 507 -12.58 -5.00 16.64
N ALA A 508 -13.45 -5.19 15.65
CA ALA A 508 -14.38 -6.32 15.63
C ALA A 508 -13.65 -7.66 15.55
N LEU A 509 -12.61 -7.69 14.70
CA LEU A 509 -11.76 -8.88 14.57
C LEU A 509 -10.98 -9.17 15.86
N ASP A 510 -10.42 -8.14 16.51
CA ASP A 510 -9.74 -8.28 17.80
C ASP A 510 -10.65 -8.90 18.87
N ILE A 511 -11.90 -8.44 18.97
CA ILE A 511 -12.90 -9.01 19.89
C ILE A 511 -13.15 -10.49 19.59
N VAL A 512 -13.39 -10.83 18.32
CA VAL A 512 -13.72 -12.21 17.91
C VAL A 512 -12.55 -13.15 18.17
N LEU A 513 -11.33 -12.74 17.81
CA LEU A 513 -10.12 -13.54 18.03
C LEU A 513 -9.80 -13.70 19.52
N THR A 514 -9.92 -12.63 20.31
CA THR A 514 -9.76 -12.70 21.79
C THR A 514 -10.76 -13.66 22.41
N GLN A 515 -12.02 -13.62 22.00
CA GLN A 515 -13.03 -14.56 22.50
C GLN A 515 -12.74 -16.01 22.10
N ASN A 516 -12.19 -16.23 20.89
CA ASN A 516 -11.77 -17.56 20.46
C ASN A 516 -10.59 -18.09 21.30
N GLU A 517 -9.64 -17.24 21.66
CA GLU A 517 -8.49 -17.62 22.49
C GLU A 517 -8.90 -18.06 23.90
N LEU A 518 -9.95 -17.45 24.45
CA LEU A 518 -10.50 -17.80 25.77
C LEU A 518 -11.24 -19.14 25.80
N LEU A 519 -11.59 -19.72 24.65
CA LEU A 519 -12.22 -21.04 24.58
C LEU A 519 -11.20 -22.14 24.87
N ARG A 520 -11.64 -23.19 25.55
CA ARG A 520 -10.84 -24.40 25.75
C ARG A 520 -10.55 -25.10 24.41
N GLU A 521 -9.46 -25.85 24.32
CA GLU A 521 -9.07 -26.55 23.08
C GLU A 521 -10.09 -27.58 22.58
N ASP A 522 -10.83 -28.19 23.51
CA ASP A 522 -11.89 -29.16 23.22
C ASP A 522 -13.24 -28.50 22.89
N ASP A 523 -13.41 -27.19 23.06
CA ASP A 523 -14.65 -26.49 22.74
C ASP A 523 -14.94 -26.60 21.23
N PRO A 524 -16.13 -27.10 20.82
CA PRO A 524 -16.47 -27.25 19.40
C PRO A 524 -16.56 -25.90 18.65
N ARG A 525 -16.64 -24.79 19.37
CA ARG A 525 -16.66 -23.43 18.80
C ARG A 525 -15.25 -22.89 18.58
N LYS A 526 -14.21 -23.47 19.19
CA LYS A 526 -12.84 -23.00 18.99
C LYS A 526 -12.38 -23.28 17.56
N PHE A 527 -11.92 -22.24 16.89
CA PHE A 527 -11.44 -22.34 15.51
C PHE A 527 -9.95 -22.04 15.38
N LYS A 528 -9.38 -22.49 14.28
CA LYS A 528 -8.04 -22.12 13.80
C LYS A 528 -8.19 -21.26 12.54
N VAL A 529 -7.24 -20.36 12.33
CA VAL A 529 -7.14 -19.58 11.09
C VAL A 529 -6.05 -20.17 10.22
N GLY A 530 -6.39 -20.52 8.98
CA GLY A 530 -5.49 -21.16 8.02
C GLY A 530 -5.09 -20.24 6.85
N TYR A 531 -4.06 -20.65 6.11
CA TYR A 531 -3.73 -20.08 4.82
C TYR A 531 -4.56 -20.74 3.72
N LEU A 532 -5.22 -19.95 2.86
CA LEU A 532 -5.92 -20.50 1.69
C LEU A 532 -4.97 -21.28 0.78
N THR A 533 -3.75 -20.80 0.61
CA THR A 533 -2.72 -21.41 -0.25
C THR A 533 -2.28 -22.79 0.21
N ASP A 534 -2.53 -23.20 1.45
CA ASP A 534 -2.24 -24.56 1.92
C ASP A 534 -3.19 -25.60 1.33
N TYR A 535 -4.36 -25.15 0.88
CA TYR A 535 -5.43 -25.99 0.40
C TYR A 535 -5.80 -25.74 -1.07
N LEU A 536 -5.45 -24.57 -1.60
CA LEU A 536 -5.69 -24.15 -2.99
C LEU A 536 -4.36 -24.06 -3.74
N VAL A 537 -3.69 -25.21 -3.91
CA VAL A 537 -2.39 -25.35 -4.56
C VAL A 537 -2.44 -26.42 -5.64
N PRO A 538 -1.42 -26.57 -6.49
CA PRO A 538 -1.35 -27.65 -7.46
C PRO A 538 -1.59 -29.01 -6.81
N GLY A 539 -2.56 -29.76 -7.33
CA GLY A 539 -3.01 -31.04 -6.75
C GLY A 539 -4.30 -30.99 -5.94
N TYR A 540 -4.83 -29.81 -5.60
CA TYR A 540 -6.11 -29.69 -4.90
C TYR A 540 -7.26 -30.35 -5.67
N ASP A 541 -7.32 -30.19 -6.98
CA ASP A 541 -8.27 -30.79 -7.89
C ASP A 541 -8.16 -32.33 -7.98
N GLN A 542 -7.03 -32.91 -7.61
CA GLN A 542 -6.85 -34.36 -7.50
C GLN A 542 -7.52 -34.94 -6.25
N MET A 543 -7.83 -34.09 -5.27
CA MET A 543 -8.49 -34.46 -4.00
C MET A 543 -10.00 -34.33 -4.05
N LYS A 544 -10.54 -33.77 -5.12
CA LYS A 544 -11.98 -33.67 -5.39
C LYS A 544 -12.48 -34.88 -6.19
#